data_567011682cea0a2b378f7ae3abd107cb
#
_entry.id   567011682cea0a2b378f7ae3abd107cb
#
_cell.length_a   1.000
_cell.length_b   1.000
_cell.length_c   1.000
_cell.angle_alpha   90.00
_cell.angle_beta   90.00
_cell.angle_gamma   90.00
#
_symmetry.space_group_name_H-M   'P 1'
#
loop_
_entity.id
_entity.type
_entity.pdbx_description
1 polymer ?
#
loop_
_entity_poly.entity_id
_entity_poly.type
_entity_poly.pdbx_seq_one_letter_code
_entity_poly.pdbx_strand_id
1 'polypeptide(L)' 'MARRYWVLGGEYRDCRFDEVVPGTEEISGPFPDLTRARTEWTRLSFRDRLAATTRYVITQEARA' A
#
# COMPACT_ATOMS: atom_id res chain seq x y z
N MET A 1 12.31 -6.60 -19.49
CA MET A 1 12.40 -5.91 -18.21
C MET A 1 11.32 -6.39 -17.27
N ALA A 2 11.71 -6.81 -16.09
CA ALA A 2 10.75 -7.21 -15.08
C ALA A 2 10.27 -5.97 -14.32
N ARG A 3 8.97 -5.95 -14.02
CA ARG A 3 8.39 -4.91 -13.16
C ARG A 3 7.83 -5.57 -11.93
N ARG A 4 7.96 -4.90 -10.83
CA ARG A 4 7.42 -5.39 -9.57
C ARG A 4 6.51 -4.34 -8.99
N TYR A 5 5.51 -4.81 -8.27
CA TYR A 5 4.51 -3.94 -7.66
C TYR A 5 4.50 -4.16 -6.16
N TRP A 6 4.35 -3.09 -5.43
CA TRP A 6 4.32 -3.11 -3.98
C TRP A 6 3.07 -2.41 -3.50
N VAL A 7 2.51 -2.87 -2.40
CA VAL A 7 1.43 -2.17 -1.73
C VAL A 7 2.01 -1.57 -0.46
N LEU A 8 1.95 -0.25 -0.36
CA LEU A 8 2.53 0.49 0.75
C LEU A 8 1.43 1.26 1.45
N GLY A 9 1.50 1.36 2.76
CA GLY A 9 0.53 2.16 3.46
C GLY A 9 0.72 2.16 4.96
N GLY A 10 -0.28 2.70 5.63
CA GLY A 10 -0.29 2.80 7.06
C GLY A 10 -1.29 3.83 7.52
N GLU A 11 -1.20 4.19 8.79
CA GLU A 11 -2.06 5.20 9.35
C GLU A 11 -1.36 6.56 9.25
N TYR A 12 -2.03 7.54 8.65
CA TYR A 12 -1.48 8.88 8.51
C TYR A 12 -1.93 9.74 9.67
N ARG A 13 -1.17 10.80 9.94
CA ARG A 13 -1.46 11.67 11.08
C ARG A 13 -2.78 12.41 10.92
N ASP A 14 -3.11 12.77 9.68
CA ASP A 14 -4.35 13.47 9.40
C ASP A 14 -4.78 13.19 7.96
N CYS A 15 -5.87 13.83 7.55
CA CYS A 15 -6.46 13.59 6.24
C CYS A 15 -5.66 14.16 5.07
N ARG A 16 -4.53 14.80 5.32
CA ARG A 16 -3.68 15.29 4.24
C ARG A 16 -2.79 14.22 3.67
N PHE A 17 -2.63 13.10 4.40
CA PHE A 17 -1.89 11.93 3.93
C PHE A 17 -0.45 12.23 3.54
N ASP A 18 0.21 13.13 4.28
CA ASP A 18 1.59 13.44 3.99
C ASP A 18 2.57 12.89 5.04
N GLU A 19 2.07 12.43 6.17
CA GLU A 19 2.92 11.88 7.24
C GLU A 19 2.31 10.62 7.82
N VAL A 20 3.05 9.51 7.74
CA VAL A 20 2.62 8.23 8.31
C VAL A 20 3.01 8.17 9.78
N VAL A 21 2.10 7.69 10.62
CA VAL A 21 2.39 7.47 12.05
C VAL A 21 3.43 6.35 12.16
N PRO A 22 4.56 6.60 12.86
CA PRO A 22 5.60 5.57 12.99
C PRO A 22 5.06 4.28 13.60
N GLY A 23 5.51 3.15 13.06
CA GLY A 23 5.08 1.85 13.55
C GLY A 23 3.83 1.31 12.89
N THR A 24 3.14 2.10 12.07
CA THR A 24 1.95 1.63 11.36
C THR A 24 2.22 1.30 9.90
N GLU A 25 3.41 1.59 9.40
CA GLU A 25 3.75 1.35 8.01
C GLU A 25 3.67 -0.14 7.69
N GLU A 26 3.07 -0.43 6.54
CA GLU A 26 3.04 -1.80 6.02
C GLU A 26 3.54 -1.79 4.59
N ILE A 27 4.34 -2.81 4.25
CA ILE A 27 4.84 -3.01 2.90
C ILE A 27 4.52 -4.44 2.53
N SER A 28 3.84 -4.62 1.41
CA SER A 28 3.48 -5.94 0.93
C SER A 28 3.95 -6.12 -0.50
N GLY A 29 4.50 -7.28 -0.80
CA GLY A 29 5.04 -7.58 -2.12
C GLY A 29 6.42 -8.19 -2.02
N PRO A 30 7.18 -8.24 -3.13
CA PRO A 30 6.76 -7.74 -4.44
C PRO A 30 5.78 -8.66 -5.14
N PHE A 31 4.93 -8.06 -5.98
CA PHE A 31 3.97 -8.82 -6.77
C PHE A 31 4.40 -8.78 -8.24
N PRO A 32 4.26 -9.89 -8.96
CA PRO A 32 4.75 -9.96 -10.34
C PRO A 32 3.89 -9.20 -11.34
N ASP A 33 2.65 -8.89 -10.98
CA ASP A 33 1.76 -8.18 -11.87
C ASP A 33 0.82 -7.27 -11.08
N LEU A 34 0.17 -6.36 -11.80
CA LEU A 34 -0.71 -5.37 -11.18
C LEU A 34 -1.95 -6.03 -10.59
N THR A 35 -2.44 -7.10 -11.21
CA THR A 35 -3.64 -7.78 -10.73
C THR A 35 -3.44 -8.31 -9.32
N ARG A 36 -2.30 -8.94 -9.06
CA ARG A 36 -2.00 -9.47 -7.73
C ARG A 36 -1.79 -8.35 -6.71
N ALA A 37 -1.12 -7.29 -7.11
CA ALA A 37 -0.94 -6.14 -6.24
C ALA A 37 -2.29 -5.52 -5.89
N ARG A 38 -3.18 -5.42 -6.86
CA ARG A 38 -4.51 -4.86 -6.65
C ARG A 38 -5.34 -5.73 -5.72
N THR A 39 -5.21 -7.05 -5.82
CA THR A 39 -5.90 -7.97 -4.91
C THR A 39 -5.45 -7.72 -3.48
N GLU A 40 -4.15 -7.58 -3.27
CA GLU A 40 -3.62 -7.30 -1.94
C GLU A 40 -4.04 -5.91 -1.46
N TRP A 41 -4.00 -4.92 -2.34
CA TRP A 41 -4.45 -3.57 -2.00
C TRP A 41 -5.90 -3.57 -1.55
N THR A 42 -6.76 -4.32 -2.26
CA THR A 42 -8.17 -4.43 -1.90
C THR A 42 -8.33 -5.06 -0.53
N ARG A 43 -7.59 -6.15 -0.28
CA ARG A 43 -7.65 -6.85 1.00
C ARG A 43 -7.25 -5.93 2.14
N LEU A 44 -6.16 -5.19 1.97
CA LEU A 44 -5.67 -4.30 3.01
C LEU A 44 -6.58 -3.08 3.19
N SER A 45 -7.09 -2.54 2.09
CA SER A 45 -7.92 -1.33 2.15
C SER A 45 -9.27 -1.56 2.83
N PHE A 46 -9.77 -2.79 2.77
CA PHE A 46 -11.08 -3.09 3.34
C PHE A 46 -10.99 -4.01 4.56
N ARG A 47 -9.79 -4.19 5.08
CA ARG A 47 -9.59 -5.03 6.26
C ARG A 47 -10.02 -4.26 7.50
N ASP A 48 -10.83 -4.92 8.36
CA ASP A 48 -11.11 -4.46 9.71
C ASP A 48 -11.55 -2.99 9.84
N ARG A 49 -12.37 -2.49 8.92
CA ARG A 49 -12.92 -1.14 9.03
C ARG A 49 -11.83 -0.11 9.29
N LEU A 50 -11.01 0.13 8.32
CA LEU A 50 -9.89 1.06 8.45
C LEU A 50 -10.34 2.44 8.89
N ALA A 51 -9.50 3.10 9.70
CA ALA A 51 -9.73 4.48 10.09
C ALA A 51 -9.68 5.39 8.86
N ALA A 52 -10.33 6.56 8.95
CA ALA A 52 -10.36 7.50 7.84
C ALA A 52 -8.96 7.95 7.42
N THR A 53 -7.99 7.89 8.34
CA THR A 53 -6.62 8.30 8.06
C THR A 53 -5.72 7.15 7.63
N THR A 54 -6.26 5.92 7.53
CA THR A 54 -5.48 4.79 7.04
C THR A 54 -5.62 4.69 5.53
N ARG A 55 -4.48 4.51 4.83
CA ARG A 55 -4.50 4.47 3.38
C ARG A 55 -3.39 3.59 2.84
N TYR A 56 -3.68 2.93 1.73
CA TYR A 56 -2.72 2.10 1.02
C TYR A 56 -2.64 2.52 -0.43
N VAL A 57 -1.44 2.41 -1.01
CA VAL A 57 -1.21 2.74 -2.41
C VAL A 57 -0.42 1.63 -3.07
N ILE A 58 -0.57 1.50 -4.39
CA ILE A 58 0.21 0.55 -5.18
C ILE A 58 1.35 1.33 -5.83
N THR A 59 2.57 0.85 -5.64
CA THR A 59 3.77 1.45 -6.21
C THR A 59 4.40 0.48 -7.19
N GLN A 60 4.77 0.99 -8.35
CA GLN A 60 5.45 0.20 -9.37
C GLN A 60 6.94 0.44 -9.28
N GLU A 61 7.70 -0.64 -9.25
CA GLU A 61 9.15 -0.59 -9.28
C GLU A 61 9.63 -1.08 -10.62
N ALA A 62 10.31 -0.23 -11.38
CA ALA A 62 10.90 -0.62 -12.65
C ALA A 62 12.32 -1.09 -12.41
N ARG A 63 12.68 -2.20 -13.04
CA ARG A 63 14.04 -2.72 -12.96
C ARG A 63 14.70 -2.59 -14.32
N ALA A 64 15.85 -2.00 -14.30
CA ALA A 64 16.66 -1.87 -15.51
C ALA A 64 17.46 -3.13 -15.74
#